data_cb469c06a996ec44d40cc8ba8eeea05f
#
_entry.id   cb469c06a996ec44d40cc8ba8eeea05f
#
_cell.length_a   1.000
_cell.length_b   1.000
_cell.length_c   1.000
_cell.angle_alpha   90.00
_cell.angle_beta   90.00
_cell.angle_gamma   90.00
#
_symmetry.space_group_name_H-M   'P 1'
#
loop_
_entity.id
_entity.type
_entity.pdbx_description
1 polymer ?
#
loop_
_entity_poly.entity_id
_entity_poly.type
_entity_poly.pdbx_seq_one_letter_code
_entity_poly.pdbx_strand_id
1 'polypeptide(L)'
;TPLYSSAASDVYKRQPMNNGNILNHPLNTEMKNSYINYAMSVIIGRALPDARDGLKPVHRRVLYGMYEGGHTSEKKFSKSARSVGEVMGKYHPHGDQSIYDTMVRMAQDFSLRYPLVDGQGNFGSIDGDPPAAMRYTESRLDRIAKHMLDDIEKKTVDFQPNFDDSENEPTVLPSRLPNLLLNGSDGIAVGMATRIPPHNLTEVAGAVNLHVNQIIEQGIEKMEIPNISIDEYMEHVKGPDFPTGAAIHGIDGIFDMYTTGKGRFHVRSKCEVFDDSNGKRIIVHEIPYQVKKADMLVHIADLVSKGTVIGIRDIRDESSKE
;
A
#
# COMPACT_ATOMS: atom_id res chain seq x y z
N THR A 1 -38.57 22.23 10.81
CA THR A 1 -39.18 21.45 9.72
C THR A 1 -38.17 21.29 8.60
N PRO A 2 -37.73 20.09 8.26
CA PRO A 2 -36.65 19.92 7.30
C PRO A 2 -37.16 20.10 5.86
N LEU A 3 -36.48 20.96 5.12
CA LEU A 3 -36.76 21.30 3.72
C LEU A 3 -36.36 20.22 2.68
N TYR A 4 -36.19 18.97 3.10
CA TYR A 4 -35.69 17.90 2.22
C TYR A 4 -36.75 17.03 1.54
N SER A 5 -38.02 17.23 1.83
CA SER A 5 -39.07 16.35 1.32
C SER A 5 -39.75 16.80 0.01
N SER A 6 -39.57 18.06 -0.40
CA SER A 6 -40.30 18.58 -1.57
C SER A 6 -39.60 18.33 -2.90
N ALA A 7 -38.28 18.41 -2.95
CA ALA A 7 -37.54 18.25 -4.22
C ALA A 7 -37.54 16.78 -4.72
N ALA A 8 -37.43 15.80 -3.82
CA ALA A 8 -37.49 14.39 -4.21
C ALA A 8 -38.87 13.97 -4.68
N SER A 9 -39.93 14.50 -4.02
CA SER A 9 -41.33 14.22 -4.42
C SER A 9 -41.71 14.84 -5.77
N ASP A 10 -41.14 15.99 -6.12
CA ASP A 10 -41.42 16.68 -7.39
C ASP A 10 -40.70 16.03 -8.58
N VAL A 11 -39.52 15.42 -8.38
CA VAL A 11 -38.83 14.64 -9.41
C VAL A 11 -39.64 13.37 -9.74
N TYR A 12 -40.19 12.69 -8.74
CA TYR A 12 -41.04 11.52 -8.97
C TYR A 12 -42.39 11.87 -9.63
N LYS A 13 -42.96 13.03 -9.38
CA LYS A 13 -44.22 13.48 -9.97
C LYS A 13 -44.10 13.94 -11.42
N ARG A 14 -42.94 14.24 -11.92
CA ARG A 14 -42.71 14.72 -13.29
C ARG A 14 -42.22 13.65 -14.28
N GLN A 15 -42.02 12.42 -13.83
CA GLN A 15 -41.81 11.33 -14.78
C GLN A 15 -43.15 10.96 -15.39
N PRO A 16 -43.33 11.07 -16.72
CA PRO A 16 -44.50 10.51 -17.36
C PRO A 16 -44.53 9.02 -17.02
N MET A 17 -45.67 8.51 -16.54
CA MET A 17 -45.88 7.07 -16.46
C MET A 17 -45.87 6.54 -17.90
N ASN A 18 -44.69 6.30 -18.40
CA ASN A 18 -44.51 5.50 -19.57
C ASN A 18 -44.95 4.10 -19.12
N ASN A 19 -46.00 3.55 -19.71
CA ASN A 19 -46.36 2.14 -19.63
C ASN A 19 -45.24 1.32 -20.32
N GLY A 20 -43.99 1.54 -19.86
CA GLY A 20 -42.84 0.76 -20.26
C GLY A 20 -43.08 -0.69 -19.88
N ASN A 21 -42.77 -1.59 -20.76
CA ASN A 21 -42.81 -3.01 -20.51
C ASN A 21 -42.24 -3.33 -19.15
N ILE A 22 -43.04 -3.76 -18.20
CA ILE A 22 -42.57 -4.30 -16.93
C ILE A 22 -41.87 -5.61 -17.25
N LEU A 23 -40.53 -5.56 -17.27
CA LEU A 23 -39.73 -6.75 -17.41
C LEU A 23 -39.63 -7.42 -16.05
N ASN A 24 -40.12 -8.65 -15.96
CA ASN A 24 -39.92 -9.47 -14.78
C ASN A 24 -38.45 -9.85 -14.68
N HIS A 25 -37.72 -9.20 -13.77
CA HIS A 25 -36.35 -9.51 -13.48
C HIS A 25 -36.24 -10.21 -12.12
N PRO A 26 -35.88 -11.51 -12.06
CA PRO A 26 -35.79 -12.23 -10.80
C PRO A 26 -34.77 -11.58 -9.88
N LEU A 27 -35.14 -11.27 -8.65
CA LEU A 27 -34.29 -10.65 -7.65
C LEU A 27 -32.96 -11.40 -7.49
N ASN A 28 -32.97 -12.72 -7.50
CA ASN A 28 -31.78 -13.56 -7.40
C ASN A 28 -30.80 -13.32 -8.54
N THR A 29 -31.29 -13.10 -9.77
CA THR A 29 -30.45 -12.82 -10.94
C THR A 29 -29.80 -11.43 -10.81
N GLU A 30 -30.61 -10.43 -10.41
CA GLU A 30 -30.12 -9.07 -10.19
C GLU A 30 -29.05 -9.03 -9.08
N MET A 31 -29.32 -9.63 -7.93
CA MET A 31 -28.36 -9.70 -6.83
C MET A 31 -27.06 -10.40 -7.23
N LYS A 32 -27.17 -11.52 -7.97
CA LYS A 32 -26.01 -12.26 -8.45
C LYS A 32 -25.15 -11.40 -9.39
N ASN A 33 -25.77 -10.76 -10.37
CA ASN A 33 -25.06 -9.93 -11.35
C ASN A 33 -24.44 -8.70 -10.69
N SER A 34 -25.18 -8.01 -9.83
CA SER A 34 -24.70 -6.85 -9.10
C SER A 34 -23.54 -7.22 -8.16
N TYR A 35 -23.60 -8.37 -7.48
CA TYR A 35 -22.53 -8.85 -6.63
C TYR A 35 -21.27 -9.22 -7.43
N ILE A 36 -21.43 -9.89 -8.57
CA ILE A 36 -20.30 -10.23 -9.46
C ILE A 36 -19.65 -8.96 -9.98
N ASN A 37 -20.43 -7.99 -10.45
CA ASN A 37 -19.92 -6.72 -10.96
C ASN A 37 -19.17 -5.95 -9.86
N TYR A 38 -19.73 -5.90 -8.65
CA TYR A 38 -19.04 -5.30 -7.51
C TYR A 38 -17.74 -6.02 -7.17
N ALA A 39 -17.77 -7.37 -7.11
CA ALA A 39 -16.59 -8.17 -6.82
C ALA A 39 -15.48 -7.94 -7.85
N MET A 40 -15.82 -7.95 -9.15
CA MET A 40 -14.88 -7.68 -10.23
C MET A 40 -14.28 -6.27 -10.12
N SER A 41 -15.10 -5.27 -9.85
CA SER A 41 -14.64 -3.88 -9.65
C SER A 41 -13.66 -3.76 -8.48
N VAL A 42 -13.93 -4.44 -7.35
CA VAL A 42 -13.05 -4.42 -6.18
C VAL A 42 -11.75 -5.17 -6.43
N ILE A 43 -11.80 -6.34 -7.08
CA ILE A 43 -10.62 -7.16 -7.36
C ILE A 43 -9.68 -6.44 -8.33
N ILE A 44 -10.19 -6.03 -9.50
CA ILE A 44 -9.37 -5.48 -10.58
C ILE A 44 -9.07 -3.99 -10.35
N GLY A 45 -10.08 -3.23 -9.93
CA GLY A 45 -10.04 -1.76 -9.89
C GLY A 45 -9.62 -1.13 -8.56
N ARG A 46 -9.40 -1.90 -7.48
CA ARG A 46 -9.19 -1.31 -6.16
C ARG A 46 -8.15 -2.03 -5.28
N ALA A 47 -8.33 -3.33 -5.04
CA ALA A 47 -7.69 -3.98 -3.90
C ALA A 47 -6.34 -4.61 -4.23
N LEU A 48 -6.16 -5.11 -5.44
CA LEU A 48 -4.97 -5.84 -5.82
C LEU A 48 -3.98 -4.97 -6.60
N PRO A 49 -2.67 -5.14 -6.36
CA PRO A 49 -1.63 -4.49 -7.14
C PRO A 49 -1.44 -5.17 -8.50
N ASP A 50 -0.98 -4.42 -9.50
CA ASP A 50 -0.43 -5.00 -10.73
C ASP A 50 0.97 -5.56 -10.46
N ALA A 51 1.26 -6.76 -10.94
CA ALA A 51 2.56 -7.40 -10.70
C ALA A 51 3.74 -6.65 -11.34
N ARG A 52 3.48 -5.90 -12.43
CA ARG A 52 4.51 -5.20 -13.22
C ARG A 52 5.05 -3.97 -12.52
N ASP A 53 4.20 -3.16 -11.88
CA ASP A 53 4.58 -1.94 -11.18
C ASP A 53 4.35 -1.98 -9.66
N GLY A 54 3.72 -3.03 -9.15
CA GLY A 54 3.45 -3.21 -7.72
C GLY A 54 2.42 -2.24 -7.14
N LEU A 55 1.65 -1.54 -7.98
CA LEU A 55 0.76 -0.47 -7.57
C LEU A 55 -0.71 -0.86 -7.71
N LYS A 56 -1.52 -0.42 -6.75
CA LYS A 56 -2.97 -0.37 -6.92
C LYS A 56 -3.34 0.82 -7.81
N PRO A 57 -4.52 0.82 -8.46
CA PRO A 57 -4.92 1.91 -9.34
C PRO A 57 -4.82 3.31 -8.70
N VAL A 58 -5.23 3.45 -7.44
CA VAL A 58 -5.14 4.75 -6.73
C VAL A 58 -3.70 5.22 -6.54
N HIS A 59 -2.76 4.32 -6.19
CA HIS A 59 -1.34 4.67 -6.05
C HIS A 59 -0.76 5.14 -7.39
N ARG A 60 -1.05 4.41 -8.46
CA ARG A 60 -0.60 4.75 -9.82
C ARG A 60 -1.11 6.12 -10.24
N ARG A 61 -2.39 6.39 -10.02
CA ARG A 61 -3.03 7.69 -10.33
C ARG A 61 -2.43 8.84 -9.54
N VAL A 62 -2.10 8.62 -8.26
CA VAL A 62 -1.43 9.64 -7.43
C VAL A 62 -0.05 9.95 -7.97
N LEU A 63 0.78 8.92 -8.23
CA LEU A 63 2.14 9.14 -8.75
C LEU A 63 2.12 9.79 -10.13
N TYR A 64 1.26 9.31 -11.02
CA TYR A 64 1.11 9.87 -12.36
C TYR A 64 0.57 11.31 -12.33
N GLY A 65 -0.47 11.58 -11.54
CA GLY A 65 -1.02 12.93 -11.40
C GLY A 65 -0.04 13.93 -10.78
N MET A 66 0.78 13.49 -9.81
CA MET A 66 1.86 14.32 -9.27
C MET A 66 2.96 14.58 -10.31
N TYR A 67 3.26 13.61 -11.16
CA TYR A 67 4.23 13.76 -12.25
C TYR A 67 3.73 14.78 -13.29
N GLU A 68 2.51 14.61 -13.80
CA GLU A 68 1.86 15.53 -14.75
C GLU A 68 1.70 16.95 -14.18
N GLY A 69 1.37 17.07 -12.89
CA GLY A 69 1.31 18.34 -12.17
C GLY A 69 2.68 18.98 -11.93
N GLY A 70 3.78 18.33 -12.32
CA GLY A 70 5.14 18.82 -12.14
C GLY A 70 5.64 18.82 -10.70
N HIS A 71 5.04 18.01 -9.82
CA HIS A 71 5.42 17.87 -8.41
C HIS A 71 6.56 16.85 -8.25
N THR A 72 7.63 16.98 -9.02
CA THR A 72 8.78 16.08 -9.03
C THR A 72 9.76 16.37 -7.88
N SER A 73 10.63 15.41 -7.57
CA SER A 73 11.64 15.52 -6.50
C SER A 73 12.60 16.71 -6.66
N GLU A 74 12.76 17.21 -7.86
CA GLU A 74 13.66 18.34 -8.18
C GLU A 74 12.96 19.70 -7.99
N LYS A 75 11.66 19.71 -7.82
CA LYS A 75 10.85 20.93 -7.65
C LYS A 75 10.61 21.21 -6.16
N LYS A 76 10.13 22.41 -5.89
CA LYS A 76 9.71 22.82 -4.54
C LYS A 76 8.49 22.00 -4.10
N PHE A 77 8.36 21.81 -2.80
CA PHE A 77 7.14 21.27 -2.21
C PHE A 77 5.92 22.09 -2.60
N SER A 78 4.82 21.42 -2.81
CA SER A 78 3.50 22.03 -3.05
C SER A 78 2.49 21.54 -2.00
N LYS A 79 1.44 22.33 -1.76
CA LYS A 79 0.37 21.90 -0.83
C LYS A 79 -0.21 20.57 -1.27
N SER A 80 -0.33 19.62 -0.36
CA SER A 80 -0.89 18.30 -0.64
C SER A 80 -2.31 18.37 -1.21
N ALA A 81 -3.09 19.35 -0.77
CA ALA A 81 -4.42 19.62 -1.30
C ALA A 81 -4.44 19.89 -2.81
N ARG A 82 -3.36 20.46 -3.37
CA ARG A 82 -3.26 20.70 -4.83
C ARG A 82 -3.11 19.39 -5.57
N SER A 83 -2.16 18.53 -5.16
CA SER A 83 -1.96 17.23 -5.79
C SER A 83 -3.22 16.35 -5.67
N VAL A 84 -3.88 16.36 -4.51
CA VAL A 84 -5.14 15.64 -4.29
C VAL A 84 -6.23 16.14 -5.23
N GLY A 85 -6.38 17.45 -5.38
CA GLY A 85 -7.38 18.07 -6.27
C GLY A 85 -7.14 17.72 -7.75
N GLU A 86 -5.88 17.76 -8.20
CA GLU A 86 -5.49 17.40 -9.57
C GLU A 86 -5.79 15.92 -9.86
N VAL A 87 -5.44 15.02 -8.94
CA VAL A 87 -5.71 13.56 -9.08
C VAL A 87 -7.21 13.28 -9.07
N MET A 88 -7.97 13.91 -8.16
CA MET A 88 -9.40 13.72 -8.05
C MET A 88 -10.13 14.20 -9.30
N GLY A 89 -9.74 15.37 -9.81
CA GLY A 89 -10.40 15.96 -10.96
C GLY A 89 -10.13 15.26 -12.29
N LYS A 90 -8.93 14.68 -12.44
CA LYS A 90 -8.50 14.10 -13.72
C LYS A 90 -8.58 12.58 -13.79
N TYR A 91 -8.27 11.88 -12.69
CA TYR A 91 -8.02 10.43 -12.75
C TYR A 91 -8.83 9.58 -11.77
N HIS A 92 -9.19 10.13 -10.60
CA HIS A 92 -9.78 9.31 -9.55
C HIS A 92 -11.05 9.95 -8.98
N PRO A 93 -12.26 9.63 -9.52
CA PRO A 93 -13.53 10.27 -9.17
C PRO A 93 -14.09 9.72 -7.84
N HIS A 94 -13.29 9.75 -6.77
CA HIS A 94 -13.64 9.31 -5.43
C HIS A 94 -13.32 10.41 -4.41
N GLY A 95 -13.67 10.20 -3.13
CA GLY A 95 -13.45 11.20 -2.08
C GLY A 95 -11.98 11.60 -1.94
N ASP A 96 -11.74 12.90 -1.75
CA ASP A 96 -10.43 13.52 -1.57
C ASP A 96 -9.65 12.91 -0.40
N GLN A 97 -10.33 12.53 0.68
CA GLN A 97 -9.70 11.90 1.83
C GLN A 97 -9.04 10.57 1.46
N SER A 98 -9.64 9.75 0.62
CA SER A 98 -9.05 8.46 0.21
C SER A 98 -7.77 8.63 -0.60
N ILE A 99 -7.71 9.68 -1.45
CA ILE A 99 -6.53 10.04 -2.23
C ILE A 99 -5.44 10.57 -1.30
N TYR A 100 -5.82 11.45 -0.36
CA TYR A 100 -4.89 11.99 0.62
C TYR A 100 -4.30 10.91 1.52
N ASP A 101 -5.11 10.02 2.06
CA ASP A 101 -4.64 8.90 2.91
C ASP A 101 -3.68 7.97 2.17
N THR A 102 -3.93 7.77 0.87
CA THR A 102 -3.03 7.02 0.00
C THR A 102 -1.69 7.73 -0.16
N MET A 103 -1.70 9.03 -0.43
CA MET A 103 -0.49 9.84 -0.54
C MET A 103 0.28 9.89 0.77
N VAL A 104 -0.42 10.02 1.89
CA VAL A 104 0.17 9.98 3.25
C VAL A 104 0.89 8.66 3.47
N ARG A 105 0.27 7.53 3.17
CA ARG A 105 0.91 6.21 3.31
C ARG A 105 2.17 6.08 2.47
N MET A 106 2.18 6.64 1.27
CA MET A 106 3.36 6.63 0.39
C MET A 106 4.50 7.53 0.89
N ALA A 107 4.21 8.44 1.82
CA ALA A 107 5.21 9.33 2.43
C ALA A 107 5.71 8.85 3.79
N GLN A 108 5.05 7.85 4.41
CA GLN A 108 5.41 7.34 5.74
C GLN A 108 6.55 6.32 5.64
N ASP A 109 7.69 6.60 6.26
CA ASP A 109 8.86 5.74 6.31
C ASP A 109 8.66 4.47 7.16
N PHE A 110 7.69 4.48 8.07
CA PHE A 110 7.27 3.32 8.85
C PHE A 110 6.18 2.47 8.14
N SER A 111 5.59 2.96 7.05
CA SER A 111 4.57 2.26 6.26
C SER A 111 5.14 1.64 4.98
N LEU A 112 6.00 2.37 4.26
CA LEU A 112 6.70 1.89 3.07
C LEU A 112 8.19 1.72 3.36
N ARG A 113 8.76 0.61 2.88
CA ARG A 113 10.20 0.36 2.98
C ARG A 113 11.01 1.38 2.16
N TYR A 114 10.44 1.79 1.03
CA TYR A 114 10.97 2.83 0.13
C TYR A 114 9.84 3.80 -0.19
N PRO A 115 9.72 4.92 0.56
CA PRO A 115 8.69 5.92 0.31
C PRO A 115 8.72 6.44 -1.13
N LEU A 116 7.54 6.64 -1.72
CA LEU A 116 7.38 7.13 -3.09
C LEU A 116 7.01 8.62 -3.14
N VAL A 117 6.58 9.15 -2.00
CA VAL A 117 6.23 10.57 -1.81
C VAL A 117 7.14 11.15 -0.75
N ASP A 118 7.71 12.31 -1.02
CA ASP A 118 8.45 13.12 -0.05
C ASP A 118 7.47 14.14 0.55
N GLY A 119 7.27 14.04 1.87
CA GLY A 119 6.29 14.83 2.62
C GLY A 119 6.95 15.82 3.57
N GLN A 120 6.41 17.05 3.62
CA GLN A 120 6.80 18.07 4.58
C GLN A 120 5.62 18.45 5.48
N GLY A 121 5.83 18.35 6.79
CA GLY A 121 4.80 18.57 7.80
C GLY A 121 4.45 17.28 8.56
N ASN A 122 3.27 17.23 9.16
CA ASN A 122 2.82 16.07 9.92
C ASN A 122 2.06 15.08 9.02
N PHE A 123 2.72 13.98 8.69
CA PHE A 123 2.17 12.84 7.94
C PHE A 123 1.79 11.65 8.86
N GLY A 124 1.51 11.91 10.12
CA GLY A 124 1.20 10.87 11.11
C GLY A 124 2.44 10.32 11.81
N SER A 125 2.24 9.37 12.69
CA SER A 125 3.31 8.74 13.46
C SER A 125 3.11 7.24 13.62
N ILE A 126 4.18 6.54 14.04
CA ILE A 126 4.13 5.11 14.38
C ILE A 126 3.23 4.84 15.60
N ASP A 127 2.89 5.86 16.39
CA ASP A 127 1.92 5.79 17.49
C ASP A 127 0.48 5.65 17.01
N GLY A 128 0.25 5.92 15.73
CA GLY A 128 -1.06 5.90 15.12
C GLY A 128 -1.75 7.26 15.10
N ASP A 129 -1.00 8.35 15.36
CA ASP A 129 -1.52 9.69 15.20
C ASP A 129 -1.92 9.95 13.74
N PRO A 130 -3.07 10.62 13.51
CA PRO A 130 -3.48 10.96 12.17
C PRO A 130 -2.58 12.05 11.56
N PRO A 131 -2.46 12.11 10.24
CA PRO A 131 -1.80 13.20 9.56
C PRO A 131 -2.57 14.52 9.76
N ALA A 132 -1.87 15.64 9.64
CA ALA A 132 -2.52 16.93 9.56
C ALA A 132 -3.38 17.03 8.28
N ALA A 133 -4.39 17.89 8.28
CA ALA A 133 -5.22 18.08 7.09
C ALA A 133 -4.37 18.53 5.88
N MET A 134 -4.73 18.07 4.67
CA MET A 134 -3.98 18.26 3.42
C MET A 134 -3.66 19.71 3.06
N ARG A 135 -4.41 20.68 3.62
CA ARG A 135 -4.12 22.12 3.45
C ARG A 135 -2.89 22.60 4.21
N TYR A 136 -2.45 21.84 5.23
CA TYR A 136 -1.28 22.19 6.05
C TYR A 136 -0.02 21.44 5.61
N THR A 137 -0.15 20.24 5.09
CA THR A 137 0.97 19.44 4.60
C THR A 137 1.40 19.83 3.20
N GLU A 138 2.65 19.56 2.87
CA GLU A 138 3.23 19.76 1.56
C GLU A 138 3.85 18.47 1.07
N SER A 139 3.83 18.24 -0.24
CA SER A 139 4.32 17.00 -0.83
C SER A 139 4.94 17.23 -2.20
N ARG A 140 5.79 16.27 -2.59
CA ARG A 140 6.33 16.08 -3.93
C ARG A 140 6.66 14.61 -4.13
N LEU A 141 6.96 14.19 -5.33
CA LEU A 141 7.48 12.84 -5.58
C LEU A 141 8.84 12.67 -4.89
N ASP A 142 9.08 11.51 -4.29
CA ASP A 142 10.40 11.13 -3.83
C ASP A 142 11.32 10.82 -5.02
N ARG A 143 12.65 10.84 -4.79
CA ARG A 143 13.65 10.54 -5.81
C ARG A 143 13.51 9.15 -6.40
N ILE A 144 13.16 8.17 -5.58
CA ILE A 144 12.96 6.78 -6.03
C ILE A 144 11.74 6.66 -6.94
N ALA A 145 10.70 7.46 -6.75
CA ALA A 145 9.52 7.46 -7.61
C ALA A 145 9.83 7.84 -9.06
N LYS A 146 10.92 8.58 -9.31
CA LYS A 146 11.39 8.86 -10.67
C LYS A 146 11.63 7.56 -11.45
N HIS A 147 12.21 6.54 -10.82
CA HIS A 147 12.46 5.25 -11.47
C HIS A 147 11.21 4.43 -11.76
N MET A 148 10.07 4.79 -11.15
CA MET A 148 8.76 4.23 -11.49
C MET A 148 8.16 4.86 -12.76
N LEU A 149 8.55 6.11 -13.06
CA LEU A 149 7.98 6.95 -14.11
C LEU A 149 8.93 7.20 -15.29
N ASP A 150 10.20 6.81 -15.15
CA ASP A 150 11.20 6.97 -16.22
C ASP A 150 10.69 6.35 -17.53
N ASP A 151 10.88 7.09 -18.62
CA ASP A 151 10.51 6.67 -19.99
C ASP A 151 8.99 6.57 -20.27
N ILE A 152 8.11 7.07 -19.39
CA ILE A 152 6.65 7.02 -19.61
C ILE A 152 6.23 7.76 -20.89
N GLU A 153 6.94 8.84 -21.25
CA GLU A 153 6.70 9.62 -22.46
C GLU A 153 7.15 8.92 -23.76
N LYS A 154 7.93 7.83 -23.64
CA LYS A 154 8.49 7.10 -24.77
C LYS A 154 7.57 5.98 -25.29
N LYS A 155 6.30 5.98 -24.91
CA LYS A 155 5.31 4.94 -25.28
C LYS A 155 5.74 3.53 -24.86
N THR A 156 6.31 3.42 -23.69
CA THR A 156 6.77 2.16 -23.09
C THR A 156 5.64 1.36 -22.46
N VAL A 157 4.51 1.99 -22.19
CA VAL A 157 3.31 1.42 -21.59
C VAL A 157 2.06 1.89 -22.33
N ASP A 158 0.97 1.13 -22.21
CA ASP A 158 -0.31 1.48 -22.79
C ASP A 158 -1.04 2.50 -21.91
N PHE A 159 -1.79 3.36 -22.60
CA PHE A 159 -2.67 4.34 -21.98
C PHE A 159 -4.13 3.99 -22.27
N GLN A 160 -4.99 4.33 -21.34
CA GLN A 160 -6.45 4.19 -21.46
C GLN A 160 -7.12 5.51 -21.11
N PRO A 161 -8.33 5.78 -21.62
CA PRO A 161 -9.12 6.92 -21.19
C PRO A 161 -9.39 6.86 -19.69
N ASN A 162 -9.48 8.05 -19.05
CA ASN A 162 -9.93 8.18 -17.69
C ASN A 162 -11.45 7.93 -17.57
N PHE A 163 -12.04 8.22 -16.40
CA PHE A 163 -13.45 7.92 -16.09
C PHE A 163 -14.48 8.72 -16.92
N ASP A 164 -14.11 9.84 -17.54
CA ASP A 164 -14.98 10.72 -18.35
C ASP A 164 -14.46 10.97 -19.79
N ASP A 165 -13.48 10.18 -20.21
CA ASP A 165 -12.84 10.24 -21.54
C ASP A 165 -12.17 11.59 -21.85
N SER A 166 -11.94 12.45 -20.85
CA SER A 166 -11.31 13.77 -21.03
C SER A 166 -9.79 13.73 -21.05
N GLU A 167 -9.18 12.75 -20.36
CA GLU A 167 -7.75 12.59 -20.22
C GLU A 167 -7.35 11.12 -20.42
N ASN A 168 -6.07 10.86 -20.59
CA ASN A 168 -5.54 9.51 -20.63
C ASN A 168 -4.70 9.20 -19.39
N GLU A 169 -4.85 8.00 -18.85
CA GLU A 169 -4.05 7.49 -17.74
C GLU A 169 -3.26 6.24 -18.16
N PRO A 170 -2.06 6.00 -17.62
CA PRO A 170 -1.31 4.79 -17.92
C PRO A 170 -1.97 3.57 -17.27
N THR A 171 -2.04 2.46 -18.00
CA THR A 171 -2.54 1.19 -17.46
C THR A 171 -1.59 0.61 -16.40
N VAL A 172 -0.30 0.89 -16.54
CA VAL A 172 0.79 0.48 -15.65
C VAL A 172 1.93 1.49 -15.78
N LEU A 173 2.73 1.69 -14.73
CA LEU A 173 3.95 2.52 -14.85
C LEU A 173 5.10 1.71 -15.41
N PRO A 174 6.02 2.33 -16.19
CA PRO A 174 7.19 1.68 -16.79
C PRO A 174 8.29 1.41 -15.76
N SER A 175 7.92 0.94 -14.60
CA SER A 175 8.78 0.78 -13.44
C SER A 175 10.09 0.07 -13.75
N ARG A 176 11.22 0.71 -13.47
CA ARG A 176 12.55 0.10 -13.52
C ARG A 176 12.88 -0.68 -12.25
N LEU A 177 12.04 -0.55 -11.22
CA LEU A 177 12.22 -1.20 -9.93
C LEU A 177 11.13 -2.27 -9.74
N PRO A 178 11.46 -3.42 -9.18
CA PRO A 178 10.48 -4.45 -8.83
C PRO A 178 9.70 -4.04 -7.56
N ASN A 179 8.92 -2.95 -7.68
CA ASN A 179 8.27 -2.29 -6.54
C ASN A 179 7.32 -3.20 -5.77
N LEU A 180 6.70 -4.20 -6.44
CA LEU A 180 5.86 -5.19 -5.75
C LEU A 180 6.63 -5.94 -4.66
N LEU A 181 7.90 -6.27 -4.90
CA LEU A 181 8.75 -6.92 -3.91
C LEU A 181 9.35 -5.91 -2.94
N LEU A 182 9.75 -4.72 -3.42
CA LEU A 182 10.42 -3.72 -2.58
C LEU A 182 9.52 -3.15 -1.50
N ASN A 183 8.30 -2.75 -1.85
CA ASN A 183 7.35 -2.14 -0.92
C ASN A 183 6.25 -3.09 -0.46
N GLY A 184 6.12 -4.22 -1.14
CA GLY A 184 5.03 -5.14 -0.88
C GLY A 184 3.64 -4.57 -1.23
N SER A 185 2.61 -5.29 -0.88
CA SER A 185 1.22 -4.82 -0.99
C SER A 185 0.32 -5.62 -0.06
N ASP A 186 -0.61 -4.94 0.58
CA ASP A 186 -1.65 -5.54 1.41
C ASP A 186 -3.02 -5.10 0.87
N GLY A 187 -3.91 -6.04 0.59
CA GLY A 187 -5.21 -5.76 0.02
C GLY A 187 -6.23 -6.82 0.31
N ILE A 188 -7.45 -6.39 0.64
CA ILE A 188 -8.60 -7.27 0.89
C ILE A 188 -9.61 -7.02 -0.23
N ALA A 189 -9.83 -8.04 -1.05
CA ALA A 189 -10.82 -8.04 -2.11
C ALA A 189 -12.00 -8.95 -1.75
N VAL A 190 -12.96 -9.08 -2.65
CA VAL A 190 -14.07 -10.01 -2.47
C VAL A 190 -13.58 -11.43 -2.77
N GLY A 191 -13.68 -12.30 -1.78
CA GLY A 191 -13.30 -13.72 -1.91
C GLY A 191 -11.78 -14.00 -1.90
N MET A 192 -10.93 -12.98 -1.89
CA MET A 192 -9.48 -13.14 -1.82
C MET A 192 -8.79 -11.96 -1.13
N ALA A 193 -7.60 -12.21 -0.59
CA ALA A 193 -6.75 -11.18 -0.01
C ALA A 193 -5.32 -11.42 -0.46
N THR A 194 -4.53 -10.34 -0.52
CA THR A 194 -3.08 -10.41 -0.73
C THR A 194 -2.36 -9.73 0.43
N ARG A 195 -1.23 -10.29 0.81
CA ARG A 195 -0.30 -9.71 1.78
C ARG A 195 1.12 -10.06 1.37
N ILE A 196 1.72 -9.20 0.59
CA ILE A 196 3.09 -9.32 0.09
C ILE A 196 3.95 -8.42 0.96
N PRO A 197 4.94 -8.97 1.70
CA PRO A 197 5.81 -8.16 2.55
C PRO A 197 6.85 -7.40 1.72
N PRO A 198 7.42 -6.31 2.25
CA PRO A 198 8.52 -5.57 1.63
C PRO A 198 9.84 -6.34 1.76
N HIS A 199 10.80 -6.02 0.86
CA HIS A 199 12.12 -6.66 0.80
C HIS A 199 13.23 -5.63 0.60
N ASN A 200 14.46 -6.03 0.91
CA ASN A 200 15.64 -5.20 0.72
C ASN A 200 16.01 -5.07 -0.76
N LEU A 201 16.26 -3.84 -1.22
CA LEU A 201 16.59 -3.54 -2.62
C LEU A 201 17.85 -4.29 -3.09
N THR A 202 18.90 -4.34 -2.27
CA THR A 202 20.16 -4.99 -2.63
C THR A 202 19.97 -6.50 -2.79
N GLU A 203 19.20 -7.13 -1.90
CA GLU A 203 18.86 -8.55 -1.95
C GLU A 203 18.04 -8.88 -3.20
N VAL A 204 17.00 -8.10 -3.45
CA VAL A 204 16.15 -8.28 -4.66
C VAL A 204 16.94 -8.04 -5.94
N ALA A 205 17.83 -7.04 -5.97
CA ALA A 205 18.71 -6.82 -7.12
C ALA A 205 19.66 -7.99 -7.35
N GLY A 206 20.18 -8.62 -6.28
CA GLY A 206 20.97 -9.85 -6.36
C GLY A 206 20.20 -10.99 -7.02
N ALA A 207 18.96 -11.22 -6.61
CA ALA A 207 18.07 -12.23 -7.20
C ALA A 207 17.74 -11.95 -8.68
N VAL A 208 17.51 -10.68 -9.02
CA VAL A 208 17.30 -10.27 -10.43
C VAL A 208 18.55 -10.53 -11.26
N ASN A 209 19.72 -10.20 -10.75
CA ASN A 209 21.00 -10.46 -11.45
C ASN A 209 21.22 -11.96 -11.67
N LEU A 210 20.96 -12.80 -10.67
CA LEU A 210 21.00 -14.26 -10.81
C LEU A 210 20.10 -14.71 -11.97
N HIS A 211 18.86 -14.24 -11.98
CA HIS A 211 17.89 -14.59 -13.02
C HIS A 211 18.34 -14.17 -14.43
N VAL A 212 18.81 -12.93 -14.57
CA VAL A 212 19.29 -12.38 -15.85
C VAL A 212 20.53 -13.11 -16.34
N ASN A 213 21.49 -13.42 -15.47
CA ASN A 213 22.69 -14.15 -15.82
C ASN A 213 22.38 -15.55 -16.36
N GLN A 214 21.44 -16.26 -15.75
CA GLN A 214 21.00 -17.55 -16.26
C GLN A 214 20.31 -17.47 -17.63
N ILE A 215 19.51 -16.42 -17.89
CA ILE A 215 18.94 -16.19 -19.23
C ILE A 215 20.07 -15.99 -20.26
N ILE A 216 21.10 -15.21 -19.91
CA ILE A 216 22.25 -14.97 -20.78
C ILE A 216 23.01 -16.26 -21.08
N GLU A 217 23.27 -17.08 -20.05
CA GLU A 217 23.97 -18.37 -20.18
C GLU A 217 23.21 -19.40 -21.02
N GLN A 218 21.88 -19.45 -20.89
CA GLN A 218 21.02 -20.34 -21.69
C GLN A 218 20.87 -19.87 -23.17
N GLY A 219 21.24 -18.63 -23.45
CA GLY A 219 21.10 -17.99 -24.74
C GLY A 219 19.76 -17.24 -24.88
N ILE A 220 19.87 -15.93 -25.09
CA ILE A 220 18.74 -14.99 -25.17
C ILE A 220 17.70 -15.41 -26.25
N GLU A 221 18.15 -16.11 -27.29
CA GLU A 221 17.30 -16.55 -28.40
C GLU A 221 16.22 -17.57 -27.96
N LYS A 222 16.46 -18.32 -26.89
CA LYS A 222 15.53 -19.37 -26.45
C LYS A 222 14.32 -18.84 -25.68
N MET A 223 14.40 -17.65 -25.11
CA MET A 223 13.35 -17.03 -24.28
C MET A 223 12.71 -17.98 -23.24
N GLU A 224 13.46 -19.00 -22.80
CA GLU A 224 13.00 -19.94 -21.79
C GLU A 224 13.17 -19.32 -20.39
N ILE A 225 12.18 -19.52 -19.52
CA ILE A 225 12.29 -19.11 -18.12
C ILE A 225 13.36 -19.99 -17.45
N PRO A 226 14.39 -19.41 -16.81
CA PRO A 226 15.41 -20.16 -16.13
C PRO A 226 14.82 -21.05 -15.03
N ASN A 227 15.30 -22.29 -14.95
CA ASN A 227 14.91 -23.22 -13.89
C ASN A 227 15.80 -22.99 -12.66
N ILE A 228 15.54 -21.91 -11.92
CA ILE A 228 16.24 -21.55 -10.70
C ILE A 228 15.39 -22.03 -9.51
N SER A 229 15.99 -22.73 -8.59
CA SER A 229 15.31 -23.17 -7.36
C SER A 229 15.04 -22.00 -6.42
N ILE A 230 14.04 -22.16 -5.54
CA ILE A 230 13.78 -21.16 -4.48
C ILE A 230 14.97 -21.03 -3.54
N ASP A 231 15.68 -22.11 -3.26
CA ASP A 231 16.89 -22.10 -2.40
C ASP A 231 17.96 -21.16 -2.98
N GLU A 232 18.21 -21.23 -4.31
CA GLU A 232 19.17 -20.34 -4.98
C GLU A 232 18.73 -18.86 -4.90
N TYR A 233 17.45 -18.56 -5.08
CA TYR A 233 16.96 -17.20 -4.86
C TYR A 233 17.11 -16.75 -3.41
N MET A 234 16.90 -17.65 -2.44
CA MET A 234 17.03 -17.35 -1.01
C MET A 234 18.49 -17.20 -0.55
N GLU A 235 19.48 -17.57 -1.37
CA GLU A 235 20.87 -17.16 -1.12
C GLU A 235 21.05 -15.64 -1.17
N HIS A 236 20.25 -14.97 -2.02
CA HIS A 236 20.23 -13.51 -2.18
C HIS A 236 19.14 -12.86 -1.30
N VAL A 237 17.90 -13.33 -1.37
CA VAL A 237 16.75 -12.77 -0.61
C VAL A 237 16.52 -13.62 0.62
N LYS A 238 17.01 -13.16 1.77
CA LYS A 238 16.92 -13.92 3.03
C LYS A 238 15.51 -13.96 3.62
N GLY A 239 14.68 -12.97 3.31
CA GLY A 239 13.32 -12.86 3.80
C GLY A 239 12.78 -11.42 3.68
N PRO A 240 11.60 -11.17 4.24
CA PRO A 240 11.06 -9.81 4.32
C PRO A 240 11.98 -8.84 5.06
N ASP A 241 12.01 -7.57 4.60
CA ASP A 241 12.74 -6.47 5.23
C ASP A 241 11.75 -5.34 5.57
N PHE A 242 11.32 -5.32 6.83
CA PHE A 242 10.31 -4.36 7.29
C PHE A 242 10.93 -3.01 7.64
N PRO A 243 10.24 -1.88 7.31
CA PRO A 243 10.75 -0.54 7.61
C PRO A 243 10.91 -0.27 9.11
N THR A 244 10.15 -0.97 9.95
CA THR A 244 10.22 -0.83 11.42
C THR A 244 11.22 -1.78 12.08
N GLY A 245 11.99 -2.54 11.31
CA GLY A 245 12.93 -3.52 11.81
C GLY A 245 12.24 -4.73 12.43
N ALA A 246 12.64 -5.09 13.63
CA ALA A 246 12.19 -6.26 14.39
C ALA A 246 12.79 -7.59 13.89
N ALA A 247 12.59 -8.67 14.62
CA ALA A 247 13.15 -9.97 14.31
C ALA A 247 12.07 -10.92 13.75
N ILE A 248 12.37 -11.58 12.63
CA ILE A 248 11.48 -12.57 12.02
C ILE A 248 11.84 -13.96 12.56
N HIS A 249 10.84 -14.69 12.99
CA HIS A 249 10.97 -16.08 13.47
C HIS A 249 10.08 -17.00 12.64
N GLY A 250 10.66 -18.07 12.09
CA GLY A 250 9.95 -19.08 11.29
C GLY A 250 10.44 -19.10 9.85
N ILE A 251 11.67 -19.59 9.63
CA ILE A 251 12.28 -19.70 8.30
C ILE A 251 11.48 -20.60 7.37
N ASP A 252 10.90 -21.68 7.89
CA ASP A 252 10.05 -22.58 7.11
C ASP A 252 8.84 -21.85 6.52
N GLY A 253 8.24 -20.93 7.31
CA GLY A 253 7.13 -20.11 6.84
C GLY A 253 7.53 -19.10 5.77
N ILE A 254 8.79 -18.61 5.76
CA ILE A 254 9.32 -17.78 4.69
C ILE A 254 9.52 -18.62 3.42
N PHE A 255 10.09 -19.81 3.55
CA PHE A 255 10.26 -20.74 2.43
C PHE A 255 8.91 -21.13 1.82
N ASP A 256 7.94 -21.50 2.64
CA ASP A 256 6.57 -21.79 2.19
C ASP A 256 5.93 -20.59 1.45
N MET A 257 6.13 -19.37 1.96
CA MET A 257 5.62 -18.15 1.33
C MET A 257 6.19 -17.97 -0.07
N TYR A 258 7.49 -18.17 -0.26
CA TYR A 258 8.11 -18.02 -1.58
C TYR A 258 7.78 -19.17 -2.54
N THR A 259 7.59 -20.38 -2.02
CA THR A 259 7.31 -21.56 -2.84
C THR A 259 5.85 -21.68 -3.23
N THR A 260 4.93 -21.42 -2.28
CA THR A 260 3.49 -21.67 -2.46
C THR A 260 2.64 -20.40 -2.51
N GLY A 261 3.22 -19.25 -2.22
CA GLY A 261 2.50 -18.00 -2.00
C GLY A 261 1.75 -17.92 -0.66
N LYS A 262 1.95 -18.91 0.23
CA LYS A 262 1.31 -18.95 1.56
C LYS A 262 2.31 -19.40 2.60
N GLY A 263 2.61 -18.54 3.55
CA GLY A 263 3.51 -18.84 4.66
C GLY A 263 3.09 -18.16 5.95
N ARG A 264 3.56 -18.63 7.08
CA ARG A 264 3.33 -18.03 8.39
C ARG A 264 4.63 -17.90 9.14
N PHE A 265 4.93 -16.69 9.56
CA PHE A 265 6.07 -16.39 10.43
C PHE A 265 5.66 -15.38 11.49
N HIS A 266 6.44 -15.28 12.54
CA HIS A 266 6.22 -14.33 13.62
C HIS A 266 7.23 -13.20 13.51
N VAL A 267 6.76 -11.96 13.70
CA VAL A 267 7.61 -10.80 13.83
C VAL A 267 7.61 -10.38 15.30
N ARG A 268 8.77 -10.34 15.91
CA ARG A 268 8.96 -10.03 17.33
C ARG A 268 9.75 -8.75 17.49
N SER A 269 9.34 -7.93 18.46
CA SER A 269 10.07 -6.74 18.86
C SER A 269 11.51 -7.08 19.22
N LYS A 270 12.44 -6.18 18.90
CA LYS A 270 13.80 -6.25 19.40
C LYS A 270 13.85 -5.60 20.78
N CYS A 271 14.16 -6.42 21.78
CA CYS A 271 14.15 -6.00 23.17
C CYS A 271 15.48 -6.30 23.83
N GLU A 272 15.86 -5.45 24.77
CA GLU A 272 17.00 -5.67 25.66
C GLU A 272 16.55 -5.64 27.11
N VAL A 273 17.16 -6.47 27.94
CA VAL A 273 16.89 -6.54 29.37
C VAL A 273 18.09 -6.04 30.13
N PHE A 274 17.89 -5.02 30.95
CA PHE A 274 18.90 -4.42 31.79
C PHE A 274 18.61 -4.66 33.28
N ASP A 275 19.62 -4.87 34.07
CA ASP A 275 19.53 -4.82 35.51
C ASP A 275 19.69 -3.36 35.99
N ASP A 276 18.66 -2.81 36.61
CA ASP A 276 18.66 -1.47 37.20
C ASP A 276 18.62 -1.57 38.72
N SER A 277 18.98 -0.49 39.42
CA SER A 277 18.95 -0.40 40.88
C SER A 277 17.57 -0.70 41.52
N ASN A 278 16.50 -0.50 40.73
CA ASN A 278 15.11 -0.71 41.15
C ASN A 278 14.49 -2.03 40.63
N GLY A 279 15.29 -2.90 39.98
CA GLY A 279 14.86 -4.15 39.36
C GLY A 279 15.24 -4.28 37.91
N LYS A 280 14.57 -5.16 37.17
CA LYS A 280 14.83 -5.35 35.74
C LYS A 280 14.05 -4.35 34.90
N ARG A 281 14.70 -3.78 33.88
CA ARG A 281 14.09 -2.93 32.86
C ARG A 281 14.15 -3.64 31.52
N ILE A 282 13.05 -3.64 30.77
CA ILE A 282 12.99 -4.11 29.39
C ILE A 282 12.84 -2.89 28.48
N ILE A 283 13.79 -2.71 27.58
CA ILE A 283 13.73 -1.64 26.57
C ILE A 283 13.38 -2.29 25.24
N VAL A 284 12.34 -1.79 24.59
CA VAL A 284 11.90 -2.19 23.26
C VAL A 284 12.43 -1.19 22.26
N HIS A 285 13.37 -1.60 21.39
CA HIS A 285 14.00 -0.73 20.40
C HIS A 285 13.25 -0.71 19.09
N GLU A 286 12.70 -1.86 18.68
CA GLU A 286 11.99 -2.03 17.42
C GLU A 286 10.68 -2.76 17.66
N ILE A 287 9.63 -2.35 16.96
CA ILE A 287 8.29 -2.96 17.06
C ILE A 287 7.91 -3.64 15.76
N PRO A 288 7.04 -4.68 15.78
CA PRO A 288 6.60 -5.35 14.58
C PRO A 288 5.91 -4.42 13.59
N TYR A 289 6.12 -4.67 12.30
CA TYR A 289 5.52 -3.93 11.21
C TYR A 289 4.00 -3.88 11.30
N GLN A 290 3.42 -2.72 11.01
CA GLN A 290 1.98 -2.43 11.10
C GLN A 290 1.39 -2.45 12.53
N VAL A 291 2.21 -2.56 13.56
CA VAL A 291 1.76 -2.42 14.95
C VAL A 291 1.90 -0.97 15.36
N LYS A 292 0.81 -0.38 15.87
CA LYS A 292 0.84 0.94 16.46
C LYS A 292 1.45 0.85 17.87
N LYS A 293 2.42 1.71 18.15
CA LYS A 293 3.13 1.68 19.45
C LYS A 293 2.17 1.94 20.62
N ALA A 294 1.29 2.92 20.50
CA ALA A 294 0.30 3.22 21.53
C ALA A 294 -0.63 2.02 21.82
N ASP A 295 -1.15 1.36 20.78
CA ASP A 295 -2.02 0.17 20.93
C ASP A 295 -1.27 -0.98 21.62
N MET A 296 0.02 -1.15 21.32
CA MET A 296 0.87 -2.16 21.95
C MET A 296 1.02 -1.92 23.46
N LEU A 297 1.27 -0.68 23.88
CA LEU A 297 1.38 -0.31 25.28
C LEU A 297 0.07 -0.57 26.03
N VAL A 298 -1.06 -0.14 25.46
CA VAL A 298 -2.40 -0.40 26.02
C VAL A 298 -2.65 -1.91 26.15
N HIS A 299 -2.30 -2.70 25.13
CA HIS A 299 -2.48 -4.15 25.18
C HIS A 299 -1.65 -4.82 26.26
N ILE A 300 -0.39 -4.41 26.44
CA ILE A 300 0.46 -4.92 27.53
C ILE A 300 -0.15 -4.54 28.90
N ALA A 301 -0.60 -3.30 29.08
CA ALA A 301 -1.25 -2.86 30.31
C ALA A 301 -2.50 -3.69 30.64
N ASP A 302 -3.31 -4.00 29.63
CA ASP A 302 -4.49 -4.86 29.77
C ASP A 302 -4.14 -6.29 30.20
N LEU A 303 -3.08 -6.87 29.62
CA LEU A 303 -2.60 -8.21 30.01
C LEU A 303 -2.11 -8.26 31.45
N VAL A 304 -1.45 -7.19 31.91
CA VAL A 304 -1.03 -7.03 33.31
C VAL A 304 -2.25 -6.89 34.23
N SER A 305 -3.21 -6.06 33.87
CA SER A 305 -4.45 -5.85 34.63
C SER A 305 -5.27 -7.13 34.75
N LYS A 306 -5.32 -7.95 33.72
CA LYS A 306 -5.99 -9.27 33.71
C LYS A 306 -5.20 -10.37 34.43
N GLY A 307 -3.99 -10.08 34.91
CA GLY A 307 -3.12 -11.04 35.58
C GLY A 307 -2.51 -12.11 34.66
N THR A 308 -2.63 -11.96 33.34
CA THR A 308 -2.03 -12.86 32.36
C THR A 308 -0.51 -12.68 32.34
N VAL A 309 -0.04 -11.46 32.50
CA VAL A 309 1.37 -11.10 32.66
C VAL A 309 1.56 -10.54 34.05
N ILE A 310 2.51 -11.08 34.81
CA ILE A 310 2.83 -10.67 36.16
C ILE A 310 4.25 -10.12 36.25
N GLY A 311 4.50 -9.21 37.19
CA GLY A 311 5.83 -8.67 37.48
C GLY A 311 6.15 -7.34 36.79
N ILE A 312 5.31 -6.84 35.91
CA ILE A 312 5.44 -5.49 35.34
C ILE A 312 4.85 -4.49 36.35
N ARG A 313 5.68 -3.52 36.76
CA ARG A 313 5.29 -2.45 37.71
C ARG A 313 4.90 -1.16 37.04
N ASP A 314 5.56 -0.86 35.90
CA ASP A 314 5.39 0.42 35.22
C ASP A 314 5.63 0.20 33.69
N ILE A 315 4.93 0.95 32.86
CA ILE A 315 5.04 0.92 31.41
C ILE A 315 5.10 2.38 30.96
N ARG A 316 6.16 2.75 30.26
CA ARG A 316 6.38 4.12 29.77
C ARG A 316 6.78 4.12 28.31
N ASP A 317 6.34 5.15 27.62
CA ASP A 317 6.87 5.51 26.30
C ASP A 317 7.97 6.56 26.50
N GLU A 318 9.21 6.16 26.22
CA GLU A 318 10.38 7.03 26.30
C GLU A 318 10.99 7.28 24.89
N SER A 319 10.21 7.05 23.82
CA SER A 319 10.67 7.23 22.44
C SER A 319 11.00 8.71 22.17
N SER A 320 12.14 8.96 21.52
CA SER A 320 12.48 10.25 20.94
C SER A 320 12.19 10.26 19.44
N LYS A 321 12.16 11.46 18.85
CA LYS A 321 12.00 11.63 17.40
C LYS A 321 13.34 11.60 16.64
N GLU A 322 14.44 11.25 17.31
CA GLU A 322 15.76 11.10 16.69
C GLU A 322 15.99 9.69 16.16
#